data_e126ab232613ba6befbe5f130b268f2c
#
_entry.id   e126ab232613ba6befbe5f130b268f2c
#
_cell.length_a   1.000
_cell.length_b   1.000
_cell.length_c   1.000
_cell.angle_alpha   90.00
_cell.angle_beta   90.00
_cell.angle_gamma   90.00
#
_symmetry.space_group_name_H-M   'P 1'
#
loop_
_entity.id
_entity.type
_entity.pdbx_description
1 polymer ?
#
loop_
_entity_poly.entity_id
_entity_poly.type
_entity_poly.pdbx_seq_one_letter_code
_entity_poly.pdbx_strand_id
1 'polypeptide(L)'
;MTNPADPSPPSPQPIDPQLLEVAQQVFDLARRGDAATLAAVIEKGVPPNLRNDKGDSLLMLASYHGHVDAVRTLLERGADPDLRNNNGQTPLAGAAFKGFDAVVETLLSHGADVEGASPDGRTALMVAAMFNRTAIMDMLIAHGANPNARDASGTSALDAAGRMGAADAQARLKAQDS
;
A
#
# COMPACT_ATOMS: atom_id res chain seq x y z
N MET A 1 -54.49 -7.70 17.38
CA MET A 1 -53.60 -6.91 16.51
C MET A 1 -52.24 -7.58 16.57
N THR A 2 -51.97 -8.48 15.63
CA THR A 2 -50.70 -9.23 15.52
C THR A 2 -49.72 -8.40 14.72
N ASN A 3 -48.60 -8.06 15.33
CA ASN A 3 -47.47 -7.37 14.69
C ASN A 3 -46.80 -8.32 13.69
N PRO A 4 -46.68 -8.00 12.40
CA PRO A 4 -45.95 -8.86 11.48
C PRO A 4 -44.45 -8.80 11.83
N ALA A 5 -43.87 -9.95 12.12
CA ALA A 5 -42.45 -10.13 12.38
C ALA A 5 -41.61 -9.57 11.25
N ASP A 6 -40.74 -8.65 11.60
CA ASP A 6 -39.66 -8.14 10.74
C ASP A 6 -38.76 -9.32 10.28
N PRO A 7 -38.59 -9.58 8.99
CA PRO A 7 -37.77 -10.68 8.56
C PRO A 7 -36.31 -10.42 8.93
N SER A 8 -35.78 -11.24 9.81
CA SER A 8 -34.34 -11.22 10.13
C SER A 8 -33.51 -11.23 8.85
N PRO A 9 -32.44 -10.44 8.75
CA PRO A 9 -31.59 -10.45 7.56
C PRO A 9 -31.08 -11.88 7.31
N PRO A 10 -31.03 -12.32 6.05
CA PRO A 10 -30.57 -13.66 5.71
C PRO A 10 -29.17 -13.88 6.27
N SER A 11 -28.96 -15.00 6.94
CA SER A 11 -27.65 -15.42 7.43
C SER A 11 -26.66 -15.40 6.27
N PRO A 12 -25.42 -14.88 6.46
CA PRO A 12 -24.42 -14.89 5.39
C PRO A 12 -24.23 -16.33 4.89
N GLN A 13 -24.45 -16.54 3.60
CA GLN A 13 -24.24 -17.85 3.00
C GLN A 13 -22.76 -18.21 3.08
N PRO A 14 -22.40 -19.47 3.37
CA PRO A 14 -21.02 -19.90 3.35
C PRO A 14 -20.43 -19.68 1.95
N ILE A 15 -19.28 -19.01 1.88
CA ILE A 15 -18.58 -18.77 0.61
C ILE A 15 -18.17 -20.13 0.05
N ASP A 16 -18.40 -20.34 -1.26
CA ASP A 16 -18.02 -21.57 -1.96
C ASP A 16 -16.51 -21.85 -1.77
N PRO A 17 -16.13 -23.03 -1.24
CA PRO A 17 -14.72 -23.39 -1.05
C PRO A 17 -13.88 -23.30 -2.33
N GLN A 18 -14.46 -23.58 -3.50
CA GLN A 18 -13.78 -23.49 -4.79
C GLN A 18 -13.46 -22.02 -5.13
N LEU A 19 -14.37 -21.09 -4.82
CA LEU A 19 -14.16 -19.68 -5.04
C LEU A 19 -13.04 -19.14 -4.12
N LEU A 20 -12.96 -19.62 -2.89
CA LEU A 20 -11.88 -19.27 -1.96
C LEU A 20 -10.53 -19.77 -2.46
N GLU A 21 -10.46 -20.99 -2.99
CA GLU A 21 -9.23 -21.55 -3.55
C GLU A 21 -8.73 -20.74 -4.75
N VAL A 22 -9.64 -20.39 -5.67
CA VAL A 22 -9.31 -19.54 -6.83
C VAL A 22 -8.80 -18.15 -6.37
N ALA A 23 -9.45 -17.55 -5.39
CA ALA A 23 -9.00 -16.26 -4.84
C ALA A 23 -7.59 -16.36 -4.24
N GLN A 24 -7.29 -17.43 -3.49
CA GLN A 24 -5.95 -17.65 -2.92
C GLN A 24 -4.89 -17.79 -4.02
N GLN A 25 -5.18 -18.48 -5.11
CA GLN A 25 -4.27 -18.60 -6.25
C GLN A 25 -3.96 -17.22 -6.86
N VAL A 26 -4.95 -16.33 -6.98
CA VAL A 26 -4.75 -14.96 -7.50
C VAL A 26 -3.85 -14.14 -6.56
N PHE A 27 -4.01 -14.23 -5.23
CA PHE A 27 -3.11 -13.58 -4.29
C PHE A 27 -1.69 -14.13 -4.37
N ASP A 28 -1.52 -15.42 -4.62
CA ASP A 28 -0.21 -16.03 -4.79
C ASP A 28 0.48 -15.57 -6.08
N LEU A 29 -0.26 -15.30 -7.15
CA LEU A 29 0.28 -14.66 -8.35
C LEU A 29 0.89 -13.28 -8.03
N ALA A 30 0.18 -12.47 -7.23
CA ALA A 30 0.67 -11.15 -6.82
C ALA A 30 1.92 -11.26 -5.94
N ARG A 31 1.97 -12.22 -5.00
CA ARG A 31 3.14 -12.45 -4.13
C ARG A 31 4.36 -12.93 -4.90
N ARG A 32 4.18 -13.67 -6.00
CA ARG A 32 5.26 -14.17 -6.86
C ARG A 32 5.62 -13.23 -8.01
N GLY A 33 4.81 -12.20 -8.22
CA GLY A 33 5.03 -11.23 -9.29
C GLY A 33 4.72 -11.75 -10.70
N ASP A 34 3.80 -12.71 -10.84
CA ASP A 34 3.39 -13.24 -12.14
C ASP A 34 2.48 -12.25 -12.88
N ALA A 35 3.10 -11.24 -13.46
CA ALA A 35 2.43 -10.14 -14.14
C ALA A 35 1.56 -10.62 -15.31
N ALA A 36 2.05 -11.60 -16.09
CA ALA A 36 1.34 -12.10 -17.26
C ALA A 36 0.05 -12.82 -16.87
N THR A 37 0.11 -13.70 -15.85
CA THR A 37 -1.08 -14.42 -15.38
C THR A 37 -2.03 -13.47 -14.65
N LEU A 38 -1.54 -12.49 -13.87
CA LEU A 38 -2.37 -11.44 -13.27
C LEU A 38 -3.15 -10.67 -14.34
N ALA A 39 -2.49 -10.26 -15.43
CA ALA A 39 -3.14 -9.63 -16.56
C ALA A 39 -4.30 -10.47 -17.10
N ALA A 40 -4.01 -11.74 -17.38
CA ALA A 40 -4.99 -12.66 -17.99
C ALA A 40 -6.22 -12.93 -17.08
N VAL A 41 -6.02 -13.05 -15.75
CA VAL A 41 -7.15 -13.28 -14.83
C VAL A 41 -8.00 -12.04 -14.64
N ILE A 42 -7.41 -10.83 -14.65
CA ILE A 42 -8.15 -9.58 -14.59
C ILE A 42 -8.97 -9.38 -15.87
N GLU A 43 -8.42 -9.67 -17.03
CA GLU A 43 -9.13 -9.63 -18.32
C GLU A 43 -10.31 -10.61 -18.36
N LYS A 44 -10.25 -11.70 -17.61
CA LYS A 44 -11.35 -12.66 -17.43
C LYS A 44 -12.36 -12.28 -16.36
N GLY A 45 -12.22 -11.10 -15.74
CA GLY A 45 -13.18 -10.54 -14.81
C GLY A 45 -12.81 -10.61 -13.33
N VAL A 46 -11.59 -11.01 -12.97
CA VAL A 46 -11.12 -10.88 -11.59
C VAL A 46 -10.97 -9.38 -11.27
N PRO A 47 -11.60 -8.87 -10.19
CA PRO A 47 -11.48 -7.46 -9.83
C PRO A 47 -10.02 -7.08 -9.51
N PRO A 48 -9.45 -6.00 -10.10
CA PRO A 48 -8.09 -5.58 -9.83
C PRO A 48 -7.88 -5.16 -8.36
N ASN A 49 -8.96 -4.75 -7.68
CA ASN A 49 -8.98 -4.34 -6.27
C ASN A 49 -9.42 -5.46 -5.33
N LEU A 50 -9.30 -6.74 -5.74
CA LEU A 50 -9.56 -7.87 -4.87
C LEU A 50 -8.70 -7.81 -3.62
N ARG A 51 -9.30 -8.09 -2.45
CA ARG A 51 -8.64 -8.01 -1.14
C ARG A 51 -8.73 -9.35 -0.42
N ASN A 52 -7.66 -9.71 0.30
CA ASN A 52 -7.64 -10.87 1.18
C ASN A 52 -8.30 -10.55 2.56
N ASP A 53 -8.28 -11.52 3.46
CA ASP A 53 -8.81 -11.41 4.84
C ASP A 53 -8.10 -10.33 5.68
N LYS A 54 -6.85 -10.00 5.37
CA LYS A 54 -6.09 -8.90 5.99
C LYS A 54 -6.36 -7.54 5.34
N GLY A 55 -7.20 -7.52 4.32
CA GLY A 55 -7.48 -6.33 3.53
C GLY A 55 -6.38 -5.97 2.53
N ASP A 56 -5.35 -6.81 2.36
CA ASP A 56 -4.31 -6.55 1.37
C ASP A 56 -4.86 -6.74 -0.04
N SER A 57 -4.68 -5.74 -0.90
CA SER A 57 -5.00 -5.83 -2.32
C SER A 57 -3.91 -6.58 -3.08
N LEU A 58 -4.20 -6.98 -4.32
CA LEU A 58 -3.19 -7.55 -5.23
C LEU A 58 -2.00 -6.60 -5.40
N LEU A 59 -2.29 -5.30 -5.53
CA LEU A 59 -1.26 -4.27 -5.66
C LEU A 59 -0.41 -4.16 -4.38
N MET A 60 -1.03 -4.21 -3.19
CA MET A 60 -0.30 -4.21 -1.92
C MET A 60 0.67 -5.38 -1.84
N LEU A 61 0.22 -6.59 -2.19
CA LEU A 61 1.06 -7.79 -2.16
C LEU A 61 2.23 -7.69 -3.15
N ALA A 62 1.97 -7.30 -4.41
CA ALA A 62 3.02 -7.13 -5.40
C ALA A 62 4.04 -6.05 -4.98
N SER A 63 3.57 -4.93 -4.42
CA SER A 63 4.42 -3.83 -3.94
C SER A 63 5.28 -4.26 -2.76
N TYR A 64 4.70 -4.97 -1.78
CA TYR A 64 5.41 -5.44 -0.58
C TYR A 64 6.48 -6.49 -0.88
N HIS A 65 6.34 -7.21 -2.01
CA HIS A 65 7.31 -8.19 -2.49
C HIS A 65 8.27 -7.66 -3.57
N GLY A 66 8.16 -6.40 -3.98
CA GLY A 66 9.10 -5.74 -4.88
C GLY A 66 8.93 -6.07 -6.37
N HIS A 67 7.75 -6.52 -6.78
CA HIS A 67 7.48 -6.99 -8.14
C HIS A 67 7.01 -5.86 -9.06
N VAL A 68 7.94 -5.08 -9.60
CA VAL A 68 7.67 -3.88 -10.42
C VAL A 68 6.74 -4.14 -11.59
N ASP A 69 6.96 -5.22 -12.34
CA ASP A 69 6.13 -5.54 -13.52
C ASP A 69 4.70 -5.92 -13.14
N ALA A 70 4.51 -6.65 -12.03
CA ALA A 70 3.18 -6.95 -11.51
C ALA A 70 2.50 -5.67 -11.00
N VAL A 71 3.21 -4.78 -10.32
CA VAL A 71 2.71 -3.48 -9.86
C VAL A 71 2.23 -2.65 -11.05
N ARG A 72 3.05 -2.49 -12.08
CA ARG A 72 2.69 -1.76 -13.30
C ARG A 72 1.47 -2.37 -13.97
N THR A 73 1.47 -3.68 -14.17
CA THR A 73 0.37 -4.42 -14.77
C THR A 73 -0.96 -4.21 -14.04
N LEU A 74 -0.94 -4.24 -12.71
CA LEU A 74 -2.13 -4.02 -11.89
C LEU A 74 -2.63 -2.58 -12.01
N LEU A 75 -1.74 -1.58 -11.94
CA LEU A 75 -2.08 -0.16 -12.06
C LEU A 75 -2.68 0.15 -13.44
N GLU A 76 -2.07 -0.34 -14.52
CA GLU A 76 -2.56 -0.18 -15.90
C GLU A 76 -3.95 -0.83 -16.11
N ARG A 77 -4.35 -1.77 -15.25
CA ARG A 77 -5.65 -2.45 -15.26
C ARG A 77 -6.63 -1.94 -14.21
N GLY A 78 -6.37 -0.76 -13.65
CA GLY A 78 -7.30 -0.06 -12.77
C GLY A 78 -7.22 -0.46 -11.31
N ALA A 79 -6.11 -1.04 -10.86
CA ALA A 79 -5.86 -1.17 -9.43
C ALA A 79 -5.73 0.21 -8.78
N ASP A 80 -6.41 0.41 -7.65
CA ASP A 80 -6.35 1.64 -6.86
C ASP A 80 -5.00 1.69 -6.11
N PRO A 81 -4.13 2.69 -6.42
CA PRO A 81 -2.81 2.81 -5.80
C PRO A 81 -2.88 3.10 -4.30
N ASP A 82 -4.00 3.62 -3.80
CA ASP A 82 -4.15 4.10 -2.43
C ASP A 82 -5.03 3.20 -1.55
N LEU A 83 -5.41 2.04 -2.07
CA LEU A 83 -6.25 1.09 -1.35
C LEU A 83 -5.52 0.55 -0.10
N ARG A 84 -6.03 0.93 1.08
CA ARG A 84 -5.42 0.57 2.37
C ARG A 84 -5.84 -0.83 2.82
N ASN A 85 -4.93 -1.54 3.48
CA ASN A 85 -5.26 -2.79 4.15
C ASN A 85 -5.97 -2.54 5.52
N ASN A 86 -6.28 -3.60 6.26
CA ASN A 86 -6.97 -3.49 7.56
C ASN A 86 -6.13 -2.76 8.64
N ASN A 87 -4.83 -2.64 8.44
CA ASN A 87 -3.93 -1.83 9.29
C ASN A 87 -3.83 -0.37 8.82
N GLY A 88 -4.56 0.02 7.78
CA GLY A 88 -4.53 1.35 7.20
C GLY A 88 -3.28 1.68 6.39
N GLN A 89 -2.49 0.67 6.03
CA GLN A 89 -1.26 0.84 5.24
C GLN A 89 -1.59 0.95 3.75
N THR A 90 -0.88 1.84 3.04
CA THR A 90 -0.95 1.96 1.58
C THR A 90 0.14 1.12 0.90
N PRO A 91 0.00 0.75 -0.39
CA PRO A 91 1.06 0.12 -1.18
C PRO A 91 2.36 0.92 -1.17
N LEU A 92 2.28 2.25 -1.26
CA LEU A 92 3.42 3.17 -1.24
C LEU A 92 4.20 3.08 0.09
N ALA A 93 3.51 3.11 1.23
CA ALA A 93 4.14 2.97 2.55
C ALA A 93 4.80 1.60 2.73
N GLY A 94 4.16 0.53 2.21
CA GLY A 94 4.72 -0.82 2.22
C GLY A 94 6.00 -0.95 1.41
N ALA A 95 6.03 -0.38 0.19
CA ALA A 95 7.21 -0.35 -0.66
C ALA A 95 8.35 0.47 -0.04
N ALA A 96 8.03 1.63 0.56
CA ALA A 96 8.99 2.48 1.26
C ALA A 96 9.61 1.77 2.47
N PHE A 97 8.80 1.06 3.26
CA PHE A 97 9.28 0.23 4.37
C PHE A 97 10.30 -0.81 3.90
N LYS A 98 9.99 -1.52 2.83
CA LYS A 98 10.85 -2.58 2.27
C LYS A 98 12.08 -2.03 1.54
N GLY A 99 12.05 -0.79 1.07
CA GLY A 99 13.16 -0.18 0.33
C GLY A 99 13.17 -0.55 -1.15
N PHE A 100 12.00 -0.70 -1.77
CA PHE A 100 11.87 -1.04 -3.18
C PHE A 100 11.70 0.21 -4.04
N ASP A 101 12.81 0.88 -4.36
CA ASP A 101 12.87 2.15 -5.07
C ASP A 101 12.07 2.13 -6.37
N ALA A 102 12.24 1.11 -7.21
CA ALA A 102 11.54 0.99 -8.49
C ALA A 102 10.02 0.80 -8.33
N VAL A 103 9.56 0.16 -7.25
CA VAL A 103 8.14 0.05 -6.93
C VAL A 103 7.58 1.40 -6.50
N VAL A 104 8.30 2.12 -5.63
CA VAL A 104 7.92 3.47 -5.20
C VAL A 104 7.77 4.40 -6.39
N GLU A 105 8.76 4.43 -7.30
CA GLU A 105 8.70 5.23 -8.52
C GLU A 105 7.50 4.84 -9.41
N THR A 106 7.24 3.55 -9.56
CA THR A 106 6.10 3.07 -10.35
C THR A 106 4.77 3.50 -9.74
N LEU A 107 4.61 3.39 -8.42
CA LEU A 107 3.39 3.82 -7.73
C LEU A 107 3.17 5.33 -7.89
N LEU A 108 4.19 6.13 -7.64
CA LEU A 108 4.12 7.60 -7.76
C LEU A 108 3.82 8.06 -9.19
N SER A 109 4.46 7.45 -10.19
CA SER A 109 4.21 7.77 -11.61
C SER A 109 2.79 7.40 -12.07
N HIS A 110 2.10 6.51 -11.36
CA HIS A 110 0.69 6.14 -11.61
C HIS A 110 -0.28 6.81 -10.64
N GLY A 111 0.13 7.88 -9.96
CA GLY A 111 -0.76 8.75 -9.21
C GLY A 111 -1.04 8.30 -7.77
N ALA A 112 -0.19 7.46 -7.18
CA ALA A 112 -0.29 7.18 -5.74
C ALA A 112 -0.21 8.47 -4.93
N ASP A 113 -1.07 8.61 -3.92
CA ASP A 113 -1.08 9.75 -3.01
C ASP A 113 0.19 9.74 -2.14
N VAL A 114 1.09 10.67 -2.42
CA VAL A 114 2.37 10.82 -1.70
C VAL A 114 2.16 11.13 -0.21
N GLU A 115 1.04 11.80 0.13
CA GLU A 115 0.65 12.13 1.51
C GLU A 115 -0.31 11.10 2.12
N GLY A 116 -0.60 10.01 1.43
CA GLY A 116 -1.45 8.93 1.91
C GLY A 116 -0.94 8.36 3.23
N ALA A 117 -1.57 8.79 4.36
CA ALA A 117 -1.16 8.42 5.69
C ALA A 117 -1.99 7.26 6.26
N SER A 118 -1.39 6.47 7.15
CA SER A 118 -2.09 5.50 8.00
C SER A 118 -3.03 6.21 9.01
N PRO A 119 -3.95 5.50 9.71
CA PRO A 119 -4.88 6.10 10.66
C PRO A 119 -4.20 6.89 11.78
N ASP A 120 -2.96 6.57 12.13
CA ASP A 120 -2.13 7.30 13.09
C ASP A 120 -1.38 8.49 12.46
N GLY A 121 -1.66 8.82 11.19
CA GLY A 121 -1.07 9.97 10.49
C GLY A 121 0.34 9.72 9.93
N ARG A 122 0.81 8.48 9.91
CA ARG A 122 2.17 8.17 9.43
C ARG A 122 2.20 8.11 7.91
N THR A 123 3.02 8.98 7.29
CA THR A 123 3.23 9.06 5.84
C THR A 123 4.32 8.11 5.36
N ALA A 124 4.37 7.85 4.03
CA ALA A 124 5.45 7.08 3.42
C ALA A 124 6.84 7.70 3.66
N LEU A 125 6.93 9.04 3.70
CA LEU A 125 8.18 9.76 4.00
C LEU A 125 8.67 9.47 5.43
N MET A 126 7.78 9.44 6.42
CA MET A 126 8.14 9.09 7.80
C MET A 126 8.66 7.65 7.87
N VAL A 127 8.01 6.73 7.15
CA VAL A 127 8.45 5.33 7.07
C VAL A 127 9.82 5.23 6.42
N ALA A 128 10.04 5.87 5.28
CA ALA A 128 11.33 5.88 4.58
C ALA A 128 12.45 6.44 5.49
N ALA A 129 12.17 7.52 6.22
CA ALA A 129 13.10 8.14 7.15
C ALA A 129 13.49 7.22 8.33
N MET A 130 12.50 6.53 8.91
CA MET A 130 12.73 5.54 9.99
C MET A 130 13.71 4.44 9.57
N PHE A 131 13.65 3.99 8.32
CA PHE A 131 14.45 2.89 7.82
C PHE A 131 15.64 3.33 6.96
N ASN A 132 16.03 4.62 7.05
CA ASN A 132 17.17 5.21 6.35
C ASN A 132 17.14 5.02 4.83
N ARG A 133 15.94 5.06 4.22
CA ARG A 133 15.72 4.88 2.79
C ARG A 133 15.86 6.22 2.05
N THR A 134 17.08 6.77 2.01
CA THR A 134 17.33 8.14 1.52
C THR A 134 16.94 8.36 0.06
N ALA A 135 17.16 7.38 -0.81
CA ALA A 135 16.72 7.46 -2.22
C ALA A 135 15.19 7.57 -2.34
N ILE A 136 14.44 6.77 -1.54
CA ILE A 136 12.98 6.84 -1.49
C ILE A 136 12.52 8.19 -0.92
N MET A 137 13.20 8.71 0.12
CA MET A 137 12.89 10.03 0.66
C MET A 137 13.00 11.11 -0.40
N ASP A 138 14.07 11.09 -1.20
CA ASP A 138 14.26 12.06 -2.29
C ASP A 138 13.15 11.95 -3.34
N MET A 139 12.76 10.73 -3.73
CA MET A 139 11.64 10.52 -4.65
C MET A 139 10.32 11.04 -4.09
N LEU A 140 10.01 10.74 -2.83
CA LEU A 140 8.78 11.21 -2.19
C LEU A 140 8.75 12.74 -2.10
N ILE A 141 9.84 13.38 -1.70
CA ILE A 141 9.95 14.84 -1.62
C ILE A 141 9.82 15.47 -3.02
N ALA A 142 10.46 14.88 -4.03
CA ALA A 142 10.34 15.34 -5.42
C ALA A 142 8.89 15.26 -5.96
N HIS A 143 8.08 14.34 -5.44
CA HIS A 143 6.65 14.21 -5.73
C HIS A 143 5.75 14.99 -4.77
N GLY A 144 6.29 15.86 -3.93
CA GLY A 144 5.55 16.80 -3.09
C GLY A 144 5.27 16.34 -1.67
N ALA A 145 5.94 15.28 -1.17
CA ALA A 145 5.82 14.90 0.24
C ALA A 145 6.26 16.06 1.14
N ASN A 146 5.47 16.36 2.17
CA ASN A 146 5.77 17.39 3.14
C ASN A 146 6.73 16.85 4.22
N PRO A 147 8.01 17.29 4.26
CA PRO A 147 8.98 16.82 5.24
C PRO A 147 8.62 17.23 6.68
N ASN A 148 7.79 18.26 6.84
CA ASN A 148 7.35 18.80 8.12
C ASN A 148 6.02 18.24 8.61
N ALA A 149 5.39 17.33 7.86
CA ALA A 149 4.18 16.63 8.31
C ALA A 149 4.42 15.92 9.64
N ARG A 150 3.38 15.87 10.49
CA ARG A 150 3.46 15.21 11.80
C ARG A 150 2.35 14.17 11.92
N ASP A 151 2.69 13.03 12.48
CA ASP A 151 1.70 11.99 12.83
C ASP A 151 0.84 12.40 14.04
N ALA A 152 -0.10 11.57 14.43
CA ALA A 152 -1.02 11.82 15.56
C ALA A 152 -0.30 12.01 16.90
N SER A 153 0.94 11.54 17.04
CA SER A 153 1.79 11.75 18.21
C SER A 153 2.66 13.01 18.12
N GLY A 154 2.53 13.79 17.03
CA GLY A 154 3.35 14.96 16.77
C GLY A 154 4.75 14.64 16.22
N THR A 155 5.01 13.40 15.81
CA THR A 155 6.32 12.95 15.30
C THR A 155 6.46 13.31 13.83
N SER A 156 7.53 14.04 13.46
CA SER A 156 7.92 14.31 12.08
C SER A 156 8.81 13.20 11.50
N ALA A 157 9.08 13.26 10.19
CA ALA A 157 10.04 12.35 9.54
C ALA A 157 11.44 12.47 10.19
N LEU A 158 11.88 13.69 10.54
CA LEU A 158 13.15 13.93 11.22
C LEU A 158 13.18 13.31 12.62
N ASP A 159 12.10 13.47 13.40
CA ASP A 159 11.98 12.88 14.73
C ASP A 159 11.99 11.33 14.64
N ALA A 160 11.30 10.77 13.66
CA ALA A 160 11.25 9.33 13.42
C ALA A 160 12.62 8.76 13.04
N ALA A 161 13.35 9.42 12.15
CA ALA A 161 14.73 9.08 11.80
C ALA A 161 15.67 9.15 13.04
N GLY A 162 15.50 10.17 13.88
CA GLY A 162 16.27 10.33 15.10
C GLY A 162 16.08 9.18 16.09
N ARG A 163 14.84 8.78 16.33
CA ARG A 163 14.50 7.66 17.23
C ARG A 163 15.09 6.31 16.77
N MET A 164 15.22 6.14 15.45
CA MET A 164 15.76 4.92 14.84
C MET A 164 17.28 4.97 14.58
N GLY A 165 17.94 6.10 14.86
CA GLY A 165 19.36 6.27 14.59
C GLY A 165 19.70 6.33 13.09
N ALA A 166 18.75 6.72 12.24
CA ALA A 166 18.89 6.83 10.79
C ALA A 166 19.66 8.11 10.41
N ALA A 167 20.99 8.05 10.50
CA ALA A 167 21.87 9.23 10.41
C ALA A 167 21.79 9.94 9.06
N ASP A 168 21.79 9.18 7.94
CA ASP A 168 21.75 9.75 6.59
C ASP A 168 20.39 10.42 6.32
N ALA A 169 19.29 9.78 6.78
CA ALA A 169 17.96 10.36 6.70
C ALA A 169 17.85 11.68 7.49
N GLN A 170 18.41 11.73 8.70
CA GLN A 170 18.44 12.97 9.48
C GLN A 170 19.23 14.08 8.78
N ALA A 171 20.43 13.74 8.25
CA ALA A 171 21.25 14.71 7.53
C ALA A 171 20.52 15.27 6.30
N ARG A 172 19.81 14.39 5.56
CA ARG A 172 19.05 14.76 4.37
C ARG A 172 17.88 15.70 4.71
N LEU A 173 17.11 15.40 5.76
CA LEU A 173 15.96 16.20 6.17
C LEU A 173 16.39 17.58 6.70
N LYS A 174 17.49 17.66 7.47
CA LYS A 174 18.03 18.93 7.95
C LYS A 174 18.51 19.84 6.81
N ALA A 175 19.01 19.26 5.71
CA ALA A 175 19.43 20.03 4.54
C ALA A 175 18.25 20.62 3.75
N GLN A 176 17.03 20.11 3.93
CA GLN A 176 15.82 20.66 3.30
C GLN A 176 15.29 21.91 4.00
N ASP A 177 15.64 22.12 5.27
CA ASP A 177 15.18 23.25 6.09
C ASP A 177 16.14 24.47 6.00
N SER A 178 17.21 24.38 5.20
CA SER A 178 18.25 25.41 5.04
C SER A 178 18.10 26.20 3.75
#